data_72bfd6142ef9edde0125de9caeae55b9
#
_entry.id   72bfd6142ef9edde0125de9caeae55b9
#
_cell.length_a   1.000
_cell.length_b   1.000
_cell.length_c   1.000
_cell.angle_alpha   90.00
_cell.angle_beta   90.00
_cell.angle_gamma   90.00
#
_symmetry.space_group_name_H-M   'P 1'
#
loop_
_entity.id
_entity.type
_entity.pdbx_description
1 polymer ?
#
loop_
_entity_poly.entity_id
_entity_poly.type
_entity_poly.pdbx_seq_one_letter_code
_entity_poly.pdbx_strand_id
1 'polypeptide(L)'
;MQRIREIAVMAMVVTVLLGTQSCNKEPVEDRPDLPPIESLLMDFSDFSSSAGDTKASIESYVNFNHAFTTLAFWTGATTLTMALPVTAYGYALQQTPEYLGNNKWEWSFEFTWNSVNYKATLTGTRISNEEFTMEMVIGLAALPGEGVLWFDGTCRYDHTHASWAIYSEGTVAVLEIEWTKDYELGDGSLQYTYVMPDEEETGSYLIYEYAPEELYDASFTVSLAAGTTVIQWDTASKAGHVQDEVKFQDNSWHCWDALVNNLADISCE
;
A
#
# COMPACT_ATOMS: atom_id res chain seq x y z
N MET A 1 -13.08 75.40 21.39
CA MET A 1 -12.87 74.74 20.06
C MET A 1 -11.57 73.99 19.96
N GLN A 2 -10.52 74.36 20.68
CA GLN A 2 -9.21 73.60 20.62
C GLN A 2 -9.26 72.24 21.27
N ARG A 3 -9.94 72.03 22.40
CA ARG A 3 -10.05 70.72 23.10
C ARG A 3 -10.83 69.68 22.34
N ILE A 4 -11.78 70.06 21.49
CA ILE A 4 -12.57 69.14 20.67
C ILE A 4 -11.74 68.61 19.49
N ARG A 5 -10.78 69.37 18.97
CA ARG A 5 -9.87 68.92 17.90
C ARG A 5 -8.83 67.91 18.41
N GLU A 6 -8.36 68.06 19.65
CA GLU A 6 -7.39 67.11 20.24
C GLU A 6 -8.02 65.74 20.54
N ILE A 7 -9.29 65.76 21.00
CA ILE A 7 -10.04 64.50 21.24
C ILE A 7 -10.35 63.80 19.92
N ALA A 8 -10.67 64.48 18.84
CA ALA A 8 -10.94 63.94 17.53
C ALA A 8 -9.68 63.31 16.88
N VAL A 9 -8.51 63.96 17.06
CA VAL A 9 -7.22 63.44 16.56
C VAL A 9 -6.79 62.19 17.36
N MET A 10 -7.00 62.18 18.69
CA MET A 10 -6.66 61.05 19.53
C MET A 10 -7.57 59.83 19.27
N ALA A 11 -8.87 60.04 19.01
CA ALA A 11 -9.80 59.00 18.61
C ALA A 11 -9.46 58.41 17.22
N MET A 12 -8.95 59.21 16.28
CA MET A 12 -8.58 58.76 14.94
C MET A 12 -7.27 57.94 14.93
N VAL A 13 -6.32 58.26 15.83
CA VAL A 13 -5.06 57.50 15.98
C VAL A 13 -5.31 56.15 16.65
N VAL A 14 -6.24 56.07 17.61
CA VAL A 14 -6.60 54.80 18.25
C VAL A 14 -7.35 53.84 17.30
N THR A 15 -8.17 54.39 16.39
CA THR A 15 -8.90 53.56 15.39
C THR A 15 -7.99 53.02 14.31
N VAL A 16 -6.88 53.64 13.98
CA VAL A 16 -5.89 53.17 12.99
C VAL A 16 -5.00 52.05 13.58
N LEU A 17 -4.78 52.02 14.91
CA LEU A 17 -3.97 50.99 15.55
C LEU A 17 -4.72 49.67 15.85
N LEU A 18 -6.05 49.67 15.75
CA LEU A 18 -6.87 48.47 15.91
C LEU A 18 -7.16 47.73 14.60
N GLY A 19 -6.73 48.26 13.46
CA GLY A 19 -7.03 47.75 12.11
C GLY A 19 -5.97 46.83 11.49
N THR A 20 -4.88 46.48 12.17
CA THR A 20 -3.78 45.68 11.56
C THR A 20 -3.53 44.35 12.23
N GLN A 21 -4.54 43.78 12.87
CA GLN A 21 -4.54 42.30 13.05
C GLN A 21 -5.23 41.69 11.81
N SER A 22 -4.61 41.83 10.65
CA SER A 22 -4.77 40.90 9.58
C SER A 22 -4.22 39.56 10.13
N CYS A 23 -5.09 38.68 10.57
CA CYS A 23 -4.74 37.26 10.60
C CYS A 23 -4.33 36.91 9.17
N ASN A 24 -3.03 36.89 8.90
CA ASN A 24 -2.49 36.06 7.85
C ASN A 24 -2.82 34.64 8.28
N LYS A 25 -4.03 34.16 8.00
CA LYS A 25 -4.21 32.76 7.77
C LYS A 25 -3.35 32.48 6.56
N GLU A 26 -2.17 31.89 6.78
CA GLU A 26 -1.50 31.19 5.70
C GLU A 26 -2.57 30.37 4.98
N PRO A 27 -2.62 30.42 3.63
CA PRO A 27 -3.56 29.58 2.93
C PRO A 27 -3.35 28.18 3.49
N VAL A 28 -4.40 27.58 4.01
CA VAL A 28 -4.38 26.16 4.43
C VAL A 28 -4.08 25.43 3.14
N GLU A 29 -2.83 25.04 2.95
CA GLU A 29 -2.44 24.21 1.81
C GLU A 29 -3.30 22.96 1.88
N ASP A 30 -3.79 22.54 0.72
CA ASP A 30 -4.63 21.34 0.64
C ASP A 30 -3.87 20.18 1.26
N ARG A 31 -4.50 19.53 2.24
CA ARG A 31 -3.94 18.35 2.90
C ARG A 31 -3.63 17.29 1.85
N PRO A 32 -2.57 16.49 2.02
CA PRO A 32 -2.37 15.33 1.16
C PRO A 32 -3.52 14.32 1.37
N ASP A 33 -4.13 13.90 0.29
CA ASP A 33 -4.96 12.71 0.31
C ASP A 33 -4.04 11.48 0.37
N LEU A 34 -4.31 10.61 1.33
CA LEU A 34 -3.51 9.40 1.51
C LEU A 34 -3.74 8.44 0.35
N PRO A 35 -2.71 7.77 -0.18
CA PRO A 35 -2.89 6.75 -1.21
C PRO A 35 -3.80 5.62 -0.73
N PRO A 36 -4.44 4.90 -1.63
CA PRO A 36 -5.35 3.82 -1.27
C PRO A 36 -4.61 2.67 -0.59
N ILE A 37 -5.33 1.84 0.17
CA ILE A 37 -4.75 0.71 0.93
C ILE A 37 -4.10 -0.33 0.01
N GLU A 38 -4.54 -0.41 -1.23
CA GLU A 38 -4.00 -1.24 -2.31
C GLU A 38 -2.55 -0.89 -2.66
N SER A 39 -2.07 0.31 -2.27
CA SER A 39 -0.65 0.68 -2.38
C SER A 39 0.25 -0.07 -1.40
N LEU A 40 -0.34 -0.75 -0.41
CA LEU A 40 0.36 -1.48 0.65
C LEU A 40 0.04 -2.97 0.68
N LEU A 41 -1.03 -3.43 0.03
CA LEU A 41 -1.49 -4.82 0.16
C LEU A 41 -1.97 -5.38 -1.18
N MET A 42 -1.39 -6.53 -1.57
CA MET A 42 -1.85 -7.30 -2.73
C MET A 42 -3.21 -7.95 -2.42
N ASP A 43 -4.16 -7.84 -3.36
CA ASP A 43 -5.45 -8.50 -3.30
C ASP A 43 -5.58 -9.54 -4.42
N PHE A 44 -5.70 -10.80 -4.05
CA PHE A 44 -5.91 -11.94 -4.95
C PHE A 44 -7.30 -12.55 -4.79
N SER A 45 -8.27 -11.78 -4.29
CA SER A 45 -9.65 -12.26 -4.08
C SER A 45 -10.28 -12.77 -5.37
N ASP A 46 -9.90 -12.20 -6.50
CA ASP A 46 -10.35 -12.63 -7.82
C ASP A 46 -9.88 -14.03 -8.21
N PHE A 47 -8.69 -14.45 -7.77
CA PHE A 47 -8.20 -15.81 -8.02
C PHE A 47 -8.87 -16.83 -7.10
N SER A 48 -9.08 -16.48 -5.83
CA SER A 48 -9.58 -17.41 -4.79
C SER A 48 -11.06 -17.76 -4.91
N SER A 49 -11.89 -16.90 -5.51
CA SER A 49 -13.34 -17.11 -5.62
C SER A 49 -13.73 -18.29 -6.52
N SER A 50 -12.78 -18.92 -7.20
CA SER A 50 -13.00 -20.01 -8.16
C SER A 50 -12.76 -21.41 -7.59
N ALA A 51 -12.19 -21.54 -6.41
CA ALA A 51 -11.99 -22.82 -5.72
C ALA A 51 -13.31 -23.36 -5.09
N GLY A 52 -14.42 -23.27 -5.83
CA GLY A 52 -15.69 -23.90 -5.43
C GLY A 52 -15.55 -25.43 -5.39
N ASP A 53 -16.14 -26.04 -4.34
CA ASP A 53 -16.31 -27.46 -3.98
C ASP A 53 -16.31 -28.51 -5.12
N THR A 54 -15.36 -28.53 -6.03
CA THR A 54 -15.25 -29.59 -7.04
C THR A 54 -14.38 -30.72 -6.50
N LYS A 55 -15.06 -31.77 -6.02
CA LYS A 55 -14.48 -33.13 -5.81
C LYS A 55 -14.19 -33.77 -7.17
N ALA A 56 -13.26 -33.23 -7.93
CA ALA A 56 -12.75 -33.87 -9.13
C ALA A 56 -11.40 -34.51 -8.83
N SER A 57 -11.03 -35.54 -9.60
CA SER A 57 -9.83 -36.33 -9.39
C SER A 57 -8.57 -35.46 -9.42
N ILE A 58 -7.74 -35.57 -8.40
CA ILE A 58 -6.56 -34.72 -8.14
C ILE A 58 -5.55 -34.70 -9.31
N GLU A 59 -5.56 -35.67 -10.20
CA GLU A 59 -4.61 -35.78 -11.32
C GLU A 59 -4.86 -34.81 -12.48
N SER A 60 -6.06 -34.20 -12.59
CA SER A 60 -6.44 -33.33 -13.71
C SER A 60 -6.28 -31.84 -13.41
N TYR A 61 -5.70 -31.44 -12.27
CA TYR A 61 -5.65 -30.05 -11.80
C TYR A 61 -4.28 -29.67 -11.22
N VAL A 62 -3.22 -30.30 -11.67
CA VAL A 62 -1.87 -30.11 -11.10
C VAL A 62 -1.41 -28.67 -11.29
N ASN A 63 -1.65 -28.10 -12.48
CA ASN A 63 -1.19 -26.76 -12.85
C ASN A 63 -1.94 -25.69 -12.04
N PHE A 64 -3.27 -25.72 -12.05
CA PHE A 64 -4.08 -24.80 -11.25
C PHE A 64 -3.82 -24.92 -9.74
N ASN A 65 -3.74 -26.17 -9.22
CA ASN A 65 -3.49 -26.36 -7.80
C ASN A 65 -2.12 -25.84 -7.37
N HIS A 66 -1.10 -25.95 -8.22
CA HIS A 66 0.21 -25.37 -7.94
C HIS A 66 0.12 -23.84 -7.91
N ALA A 67 -0.51 -23.21 -8.92
CA ALA A 67 -0.73 -21.75 -8.96
C ALA A 67 -1.52 -21.30 -7.71
N PHE A 68 -2.65 -21.96 -7.40
CA PHE A 68 -3.49 -21.63 -6.25
C PHE A 68 -2.75 -21.74 -4.91
N THR A 69 -2.00 -22.83 -4.69
CA THR A 69 -1.27 -23.00 -3.43
C THR A 69 -0.13 -22.02 -3.28
N THR A 70 0.54 -21.64 -4.38
CA THR A 70 1.57 -20.61 -4.40
C THR A 70 0.98 -19.25 -4.03
N LEU A 71 -0.09 -18.83 -4.70
CA LEU A 71 -0.80 -17.58 -4.39
C LEU A 71 -1.32 -17.54 -2.95
N ALA A 72 -1.98 -18.63 -2.49
CA ALA A 72 -2.53 -18.70 -1.13
C ALA A 72 -1.44 -18.62 -0.06
N PHE A 73 -0.30 -19.27 -0.27
CA PHE A 73 0.83 -19.19 0.65
C PHE A 73 1.36 -17.77 0.78
N TRP A 74 1.65 -17.11 -0.34
CA TRP A 74 2.22 -15.77 -0.33
C TRP A 74 1.22 -14.70 0.13
N THR A 75 -0.07 -14.85 -0.22
CA THR A 75 -1.15 -14.01 0.35
C THR A 75 -1.16 -14.11 1.87
N GLY A 76 -1.11 -15.32 2.41
CA GLY A 76 -1.06 -15.54 3.86
C GLY A 76 0.18 -14.93 4.51
N ALA A 77 1.35 -15.15 3.93
CA ALA A 77 2.62 -14.64 4.45
C ALA A 77 2.66 -13.09 4.44
N THR A 78 2.30 -12.45 3.34
CA THR A 78 2.27 -10.98 3.22
C THR A 78 1.20 -10.36 4.11
N THR A 79 0.00 -10.95 4.18
CA THR A 79 -1.07 -10.49 5.07
C THR A 79 -0.65 -10.53 6.54
N LEU A 80 0.01 -11.60 6.99
CA LEU A 80 0.49 -11.69 8.37
C LEU A 80 1.60 -10.67 8.67
N THR A 81 2.54 -10.50 7.76
CA THR A 81 3.65 -9.55 7.93
C THR A 81 3.16 -8.11 7.95
N MET A 82 2.20 -7.80 7.08
CA MET A 82 1.67 -6.44 6.92
C MET A 82 0.47 -6.13 7.83
N ALA A 83 -0.01 -7.10 8.64
CA ALA A 83 -1.27 -6.97 9.39
C ALA A 83 -1.34 -5.72 10.28
N LEU A 84 -0.30 -5.44 11.07
CA LEU A 84 -0.30 -4.28 11.97
C LEU A 84 -0.12 -2.94 11.23
N PRO A 85 0.87 -2.76 10.32
CA PRO A 85 1.01 -1.51 9.57
C PRO A 85 -0.22 -1.21 8.69
N VAL A 86 -0.78 -2.21 8.00
CA VAL A 86 -1.99 -2.04 7.18
C VAL A 86 -3.21 -1.68 8.04
N THR A 87 -3.36 -2.31 9.22
CA THR A 87 -4.43 -1.94 10.16
C THR A 87 -4.29 -0.50 10.61
N ALA A 88 -3.10 -0.08 11.05
CA ALA A 88 -2.85 1.30 11.46
C ALA A 88 -3.10 2.29 10.31
N TYR A 89 -2.64 1.98 9.11
CA TYR A 89 -2.88 2.81 7.93
C TYR A 89 -4.37 2.94 7.60
N GLY A 90 -5.13 1.84 7.68
CA GLY A 90 -6.58 1.84 7.51
C GLY A 90 -7.32 2.73 8.52
N TYR A 91 -6.82 2.85 9.74
CA TYR A 91 -7.32 3.83 10.71
C TYR A 91 -6.94 5.27 10.31
N ALA A 92 -5.72 5.51 9.84
CA ALA A 92 -5.29 6.84 9.38
C ALA A 92 -6.17 7.37 8.24
N LEU A 93 -6.56 6.52 7.28
CA LEU A 93 -7.47 6.86 6.18
C LEU A 93 -8.82 7.42 6.65
N GLN A 94 -9.25 7.10 7.86
CA GLN A 94 -10.53 7.52 8.44
C GLN A 94 -10.41 8.79 9.30
N GLN A 95 -9.19 9.27 9.55
CA GLN A 95 -8.94 10.43 10.41
C GLN A 95 -8.78 11.72 9.61
N THR A 96 -8.98 12.84 10.30
CA THR A 96 -8.63 14.17 9.77
C THR A 96 -7.30 14.58 10.38
N PRO A 97 -6.29 14.95 9.58
CA PRO A 97 -5.00 15.35 10.11
C PRO A 97 -5.03 16.73 10.73
N GLU A 98 -4.11 16.97 11.64
CA GLU A 98 -3.76 18.30 12.13
C GLU A 98 -2.65 18.89 11.26
N TYR A 99 -2.79 20.14 10.84
CA TYR A 99 -1.72 20.88 10.14
C TYR A 99 -0.74 21.44 11.15
N LEU A 100 0.51 21.01 11.08
CA LEU A 100 1.59 21.43 11.99
C LEU A 100 2.39 22.64 11.49
N GLY A 101 2.05 23.20 10.32
CA GLY A 101 2.85 24.20 9.62
C GLY A 101 3.99 23.56 8.79
N ASN A 102 4.68 24.38 7.98
CA ASN A 102 5.80 23.95 7.16
C ASN A 102 5.49 22.75 6.24
N ASN A 103 4.31 22.73 5.64
CA ASN A 103 3.86 21.67 4.74
C ASN A 103 3.77 20.29 5.41
N LYS A 104 3.52 20.25 6.71
CA LYS A 104 3.47 19.02 7.51
C LYS A 104 2.10 18.81 8.12
N TRP A 105 1.59 17.58 8.02
CA TRP A 105 0.31 17.14 8.60
C TRP A 105 0.55 15.90 9.48
N GLU A 106 -0.29 15.73 10.49
CA GLU A 106 -0.21 14.61 11.42
C GLU A 106 -1.59 13.99 11.63
N TRP A 107 -1.66 12.67 11.51
CA TRP A 107 -2.78 11.81 11.91
C TRP A 107 -2.37 11.08 13.19
N SER A 108 -2.91 11.44 14.33
CA SER A 108 -2.63 10.80 15.63
C SER A 108 -3.88 10.12 16.16
N PHE A 109 -3.80 8.83 16.46
CA PHE A 109 -4.95 8.03 16.88
C PHE A 109 -4.53 6.84 17.74
N GLU A 110 -5.52 6.27 18.44
CA GLU A 110 -5.38 5.00 19.15
C GLU A 110 -6.26 3.94 18.49
N PHE A 111 -5.81 2.70 18.47
CA PHE A 111 -6.56 1.57 17.94
C PHE A 111 -6.24 0.29 18.71
N THR A 112 -7.14 -0.69 18.61
CA THR A 112 -6.95 -2.01 19.22
C THR A 112 -6.72 -3.04 18.13
N TRP A 113 -5.64 -3.82 18.27
CA TRP A 113 -5.34 -4.95 17.41
C TRP A 113 -4.93 -6.16 18.26
N ASN A 114 -5.53 -7.33 18.01
CA ASN A 114 -5.34 -8.55 18.80
C ASN A 114 -5.45 -8.34 20.32
N SER A 115 -6.44 -7.55 20.76
CA SER A 115 -6.70 -7.19 22.18
C SER A 115 -5.60 -6.35 22.84
N VAL A 116 -4.68 -5.78 22.05
CA VAL A 116 -3.65 -4.84 22.50
C VAL A 116 -3.99 -3.44 21.99
N ASN A 117 -3.87 -2.43 22.85
CA ASN A 117 -4.09 -1.04 22.50
C ASN A 117 -2.79 -0.40 22.05
N TYR A 118 -2.83 0.17 20.85
CA TYR A 118 -1.72 0.87 20.21
C TYR A 118 -2.04 2.35 20.06
N LYS A 119 -0.99 3.16 20.08
CA LYS A 119 -1.02 4.55 19.63
C LYS A 119 -0.20 4.63 18.36
N ALA A 120 -0.76 5.27 17.32
CA ALA A 120 -0.07 5.51 16.07
C ALA A 120 -0.04 6.98 15.73
N THR A 121 1.01 7.38 15.05
CA THR A 121 1.18 8.70 14.46
C THR A 121 1.67 8.52 13.03
N LEU A 122 0.86 8.95 12.06
CA LEU A 122 1.27 9.09 10.68
C LEU A 122 1.59 10.55 10.43
N THR A 123 2.77 10.82 9.91
CA THR A 123 3.18 12.16 9.51
C THR A 123 3.30 12.24 8.01
N GLY A 124 2.66 13.23 7.37
CA GLY A 124 2.80 13.55 5.95
C GLY A 124 3.53 14.87 5.76
N THR A 125 4.53 14.93 4.90
CA THR A 125 5.26 16.15 4.58
C THR A 125 5.32 16.37 3.07
N ARG A 126 4.80 17.49 2.60
CA ARG A 126 4.90 17.87 1.19
C ARG A 126 6.33 18.22 0.84
N ILE A 127 6.88 17.56 -0.16
CA ILE A 127 8.24 17.79 -0.66
C ILE A 127 8.25 18.52 -2.01
N SER A 128 7.18 18.42 -2.79
CA SER A 128 7.01 19.12 -4.06
C SER A 128 5.53 19.40 -4.34
N ASN A 129 5.21 19.93 -5.52
CA ASN A 129 3.83 20.06 -5.98
C ASN A 129 3.22 18.71 -6.43
N GLU A 130 4.03 17.68 -6.58
CA GLU A 130 3.62 16.39 -7.09
C GLU A 130 3.74 15.27 -6.06
N GLU A 131 4.57 15.48 -5.00
CA GLU A 131 4.94 14.40 -4.08
C GLU A 131 4.96 14.85 -2.62
N PHE A 132 4.68 13.90 -1.76
CA PHE A 132 4.82 14.02 -0.31
C PHE A 132 5.41 12.74 0.29
N THR A 133 6.12 12.89 1.40
CA THR A 133 6.61 11.77 2.20
C THR A 133 5.65 11.43 3.32
N MET A 134 5.67 10.19 3.77
CA MET A 134 4.94 9.71 4.94
C MET A 134 5.82 8.88 5.85
N GLU A 135 5.54 8.97 7.17
CA GLU A 135 6.22 8.19 8.21
C GLU A 135 5.17 7.70 9.21
N MET A 136 5.11 6.39 9.47
CA MET A 136 4.22 5.78 10.46
C MET A 136 5.01 5.29 11.67
N VAL A 137 4.73 5.87 12.82
CA VAL A 137 5.27 5.44 14.12
C VAL A 137 4.14 4.78 14.92
N ILE A 138 4.40 3.58 15.44
CA ILE A 138 3.44 2.82 16.25
C ILE A 138 4.09 2.43 17.58
N GLY A 139 3.36 2.62 18.67
CA GLY A 139 3.76 2.22 20.03
C GLY A 139 2.61 1.64 20.81
N LEU A 140 2.91 1.05 21.98
CA LEU A 140 1.90 0.57 22.91
C LEU A 140 1.26 1.75 23.65
N ALA A 141 -0.07 1.88 23.64
CA ALA A 141 -0.78 2.98 24.30
C ALA A 141 -0.54 3.04 25.82
N ALA A 142 -0.29 1.89 26.46
CA ALA A 142 -0.03 1.80 27.89
C ALA A 142 1.40 2.18 28.32
N LEU A 143 2.34 2.27 27.37
CA LEU A 143 3.74 2.58 27.67
C LEU A 143 4.04 4.03 27.29
N PRO A 144 4.43 4.89 28.27
CA PRO A 144 4.93 6.22 27.93
C PRO A 144 6.27 6.08 27.26
N GLY A 145 6.35 6.43 25.97
CA GLY A 145 7.57 6.38 25.18
C GLY A 145 7.24 6.70 23.74
N GLU A 146 8.29 6.96 22.99
CA GLU A 146 8.20 7.08 21.54
C GLU A 146 7.96 5.68 20.97
N GLY A 147 7.02 5.57 20.02
CA GLY A 147 6.82 4.33 19.26
C GLY A 147 8.02 4.03 18.38
N VAL A 148 7.99 2.94 17.64
CA VAL A 148 8.98 2.60 16.63
C VAL A 148 8.48 2.96 15.24
N LEU A 149 9.38 3.36 14.34
CA LEU A 149 9.08 3.54 12.93
C LEU A 149 8.70 2.19 12.33
N TRP A 150 7.50 2.09 11.75
CA TRP A 150 7.00 0.89 11.10
C TRP A 150 7.16 0.94 9.60
N PHE A 151 6.87 2.09 9.02
CA PHE A 151 7.14 2.34 7.62
C PHE A 151 7.36 3.82 7.36
N ASP A 152 8.08 4.11 6.31
CA ASP A 152 8.09 5.41 5.64
C ASP A 152 7.90 5.21 4.14
N GLY A 153 7.71 6.32 3.42
CA GLY A 153 7.54 6.24 1.97
C GLY A 153 7.32 7.58 1.31
N THR A 154 7.25 7.54 -0.01
CA THR A 154 6.95 8.67 -0.87
C THR A 154 5.75 8.35 -1.74
N CYS A 155 4.84 9.30 -1.90
CA CYS A 155 3.63 9.14 -2.69
C CYS A 155 3.40 10.34 -3.59
N ARG A 156 2.82 10.09 -4.76
CA ARG A 156 2.34 11.15 -5.65
C ARG A 156 0.93 11.58 -5.25
N TYR A 157 0.64 12.88 -5.39
CA TYR A 157 -0.71 13.42 -5.13
C TYR A 157 -1.78 12.91 -6.09
N ASP A 158 -1.41 12.50 -7.30
CA ASP A 158 -2.30 11.91 -8.29
C ASP A 158 -2.59 10.42 -8.04
N HIS A 159 -1.99 9.84 -7.00
CA HIS A 159 -2.09 8.43 -6.64
C HIS A 159 -1.70 7.47 -7.78
N THR A 160 -0.77 7.87 -8.62
CA THR A 160 -0.25 6.99 -9.68
C THR A 160 0.97 6.19 -9.25
N HIS A 161 1.62 6.58 -8.15
CA HIS A 161 2.81 5.92 -7.64
C HIS A 161 2.94 6.10 -6.11
N ALA A 162 3.38 5.05 -5.44
CA ALA A 162 3.83 5.09 -4.07
C ALA A 162 4.99 4.10 -3.86
N SER A 163 5.97 4.49 -3.06
CA SER A 163 7.04 3.63 -2.58
C SER A 163 7.08 3.62 -1.06
N TRP A 164 7.32 2.44 -0.46
CA TRP A 164 7.34 2.26 0.98
C TRP A 164 8.52 1.42 1.42
N ALA A 165 9.11 1.74 2.55
CA ALA A 165 10.03 0.89 3.27
C ALA A 165 9.40 0.46 4.59
N ILE A 166 9.37 -0.85 4.85
CA ILE A 166 8.84 -1.44 6.09
C ILE A 166 10.02 -1.82 6.97
N TYR A 167 9.95 -1.48 8.25
CA TYR A 167 11.06 -1.62 9.20
C TYR A 167 10.82 -2.72 10.23
N SER A 168 11.89 -3.42 10.57
CA SER A 168 11.98 -4.25 11.77
C SER A 168 12.58 -3.42 12.90
N GLU A 169 11.91 -3.39 14.04
CA GLU A 169 12.38 -2.68 15.25
C GLU A 169 12.72 -1.18 15.00
N GLY A 170 12.15 -0.59 13.95
CA GLY A 170 12.27 0.84 13.64
C GLY A 170 13.58 1.31 13.01
N THR A 171 14.50 0.40 12.69
CA THR A 171 15.85 0.79 12.23
C THR A 171 16.35 0.05 10.99
N VAL A 172 15.90 -1.18 10.76
CA VAL A 172 16.34 -2.01 9.63
C VAL A 172 15.19 -2.20 8.68
N ALA A 173 15.33 -1.72 7.45
CA ALA A 173 14.37 -2.01 6.39
C ALA A 173 14.39 -3.51 6.06
N VAL A 174 13.23 -4.14 6.05
CA VAL A 174 13.07 -5.57 5.76
C VAL A 174 12.32 -5.80 4.46
N LEU A 175 11.48 -4.85 4.06
CA LEU A 175 10.69 -4.93 2.84
C LEU A 175 10.61 -3.55 2.20
N GLU A 176 10.84 -3.49 0.90
CA GLU A 176 10.50 -2.35 0.05
C GLU A 176 9.27 -2.69 -0.77
N ILE A 177 8.40 -1.70 -0.97
CA ILE A 177 7.17 -1.85 -1.72
C ILE A 177 7.13 -0.75 -2.78
N GLU A 178 6.89 -1.14 -4.02
CA GLU A 178 6.63 -0.23 -5.13
C GLU A 178 5.23 -0.47 -5.67
N TRP A 179 4.43 0.56 -5.73
CA TRP A 179 3.07 0.53 -6.25
C TRP A 179 2.90 1.53 -7.39
N THR A 180 2.27 1.08 -8.47
CA THR A 180 1.91 1.94 -9.60
C THR A 180 0.46 1.74 -10.02
N LYS A 181 -0.16 2.79 -10.53
CA LYS A 181 -1.52 2.75 -11.10
C LYS A 181 -1.62 3.71 -12.28
N ASP A 182 -2.06 3.19 -13.41
CA ASP A 182 -2.48 3.97 -14.57
C ASP A 182 -4.02 4.00 -14.60
N TYR A 183 -4.60 5.16 -14.34
CA TYR A 183 -6.06 5.32 -14.33
C TYR A 183 -6.68 5.44 -15.72
N GLU A 184 -5.88 5.69 -16.76
CA GLU A 184 -6.37 5.78 -18.14
C GLU A 184 -6.45 4.39 -18.77
N LEU A 185 -5.42 3.57 -18.60
CA LEU A 185 -5.36 2.19 -19.10
C LEU A 185 -6.01 1.19 -18.13
N GLY A 186 -6.08 1.53 -16.86
CA GLY A 186 -6.52 0.63 -15.80
C GLY A 186 -5.42 -0.27 -15.25
N ASP A 187 -4.22 -0.18 -15.80
CA ASP A 187 -3.06 -0.99 -15.40
C ASP A 187 -2.62 -0.66 -13.98
N GLY A 188 -1.98 -1.62 -13.33
CA GLY A 188 -1.41 -1.43 -12.01
C GLY A 188 -0.42 -2.52 -11.65
N SER A 189 0.49 -2.18 -10.75
CA SER A 189 1.43 -3.15 -10.18
C SER A 189 1.69 -2.89 -8.71
N LEU A 190 1.99 -3.95 -7.98
CA LEU A 190 2.47 -3.90 -6.60
C LEU A 190 3.59 -4.92 -6.43
N GLN A 191 4.79 -4.43 -6.12
CA GLN A 191 5.96 -5.27 -5.90
C GLN A 191 6.40 -5.16 -4.43
N TYR A 192 6.70 -6.30 -3.82
CA TYR A 192 7.42 -6.42 -2.56
C TYR A 192 8.81 -6.95 -2.83
N THR A 193 9.84 -6.28 -2.32
CA THR A 193 11.23 -6.72 -2.40
C THR A 193 11.78 -6.91 -0.99
N TYR A 194 12.28 -8.10 -0.69
CA TYR A 194 12.95 -8.37 0.57
C TYR A 194 14.36 -7.77 0.56
N VAL A 195 14.62 -6.85 1.52
CA VAL A 195 15.85 -6.04 1.54
C VAL A 195 16.67 -6.20 2.82
N MET A 196 16.30 -7.14 3.71
CA MET A 196 17.06 -7.38 4.92
C MET A 196 18.51 -7.76 4.59
N PRO A 197 19.50 -7.03 5.12
CA PRO A 197 20.91 -7.26 4.77
C PRO A 197 21.41 -8.62 5.30
N ASP A 198 22.38 -9.17 4.59
CA ASP A 198 23.11 -10.41 4.96
C ASP A 198 22.24 -11.67 5.04
N GLU A 199 21.05 -11.68 4.41
CA GLU A 199 20.18 -12.86 4.29
C GLU A 199 20.27 -13.46 2.88
N GLU A 200 20.05 -14.78 2.77
CA GLU A 200 20.10 -15.51 1.49
C GLU A 200 19.06 -15.01 0.49
N GLU A 201 17.87 -14.64 0.99
CA GLU A 201 16.74 -14.16 0.18
C GLU A 201 16.79 -12.65 -0.09
N THR A 202 17.86 -11.93 0.27
CA THR A 202 17.97 -10.50 -0.03
C THR A 202 17.91 -10.26 -1.54
N GLY A 203 16.95 -9.41 -1.96
CA GLY A 203 16.65 -9.15 -3.36
C GLY A 203 15.56 -10.06 -3.95
N SER A 204 15.08 -11.07 -3.20
CA SER A 204 13.88 -11.82 -3.59
C SER A 204 12.66 -10.91 -3.63
N TYR A 205 11.74 -11.16 -4.56
CA TYR A 205 10.58 -10.30 -4.73
C TYR A 205 9.31 -11.07 -5.08
N LEU A 206 8.19 -10.41 -4.78
CA LEU A 206 6.84 -10.76 -5.23
C LEU A 206 6.33 -9.58 -6.03
N ILE A 207 5.77 -9.82 -7.20
CA ILE A 207 5.10 -8.77 -7.98
C ILE A 207 3.73 -9.25 -8.44
N TYR A 208 2.72 -8.44 -8.21
CA TYR A 208 1.39 -8.58 -8.80
C TYR A 208 1.20 -7.47 -9.82
N GLU A 209 0.72 -7.84 -11.01
CA GLU A 209 0.42 -6.91 -12.08
C GLU A 209 -0.99 -7.17 -12.59
N TYR A 210 -1.68 -6.10 -12.96
CA TYR A 210 -2.99 -6.13 -13.60
C TYR A 210 -2.98 -5.24 -14.83
N ALA A 211 -3.36 -5.80 -16.00
CA ALA A 211 -3.38 -5.13 -17.29
C ALA A 211 -4.62 -5.59 -18.09
N PRO A 212 -5.77 -4.86 -18.00
CA PRO A 212 -7.08 -5.33 -18.48
C PRO A 212 -7.20 -5.54 -19.99
N GLU A 213 -6.27 -5.01 -20.78
CA GLU A 213 -6.25 -5.19 -22.24
C GLU A 213 -5.45 -6.45 -22.68
N GLU A 214 -4.78 -7.13 -21.75
CA GLU A 214 -4.00 -8.34 -22.05
C GLU A 214 -4.88 -9.61 -22.03
N LEU A 215 -4.44 -10.66 -22.71
CA LEU A 215 -5.13 -11.96 -22.75
C LEU A 215 -5.26 -12.58 -21.36
N TYR A 216 -4.21 -12.51 -20.57
CA TYR A 216 -4.19 -12.80 -19.14
C TYR A 216 -4.02 -11.47 -18.43
N ASP A 217 -5.11 -10.91 -17.94
CA ASP A 217 -5.18 -9.57 -17.38
C ASP A 217 -4.55 -9.44 -15.99
N ALA A 218 -4.21 -10.56 -15.36
CA ALA A 218 -3.50 -10.59 -14.09
C ALA A 218 -2.27 -11.51 -14.12
N SER A 219 -1.20 -11.08 -13.47
CA SER A 219 0.01 -11.88 -13.28
C SER A 219 0.53 -11.80 -11.85
N PHE A 220 1.16 -12.87 -11.40
CA PHE A 220 1.88 -12.92 -10.14
C PHE A 220 3.21 -13.65 -10.31
N THR A 221 4.29 -12.96 -9.97
CA THR A 221 5.64 -13.50 -10.02
C THR A 221 6.21 -13.60 -8.61
N VAL A 222 6.78 -14.76 -8.28
CA VAL A 222 7.59 -15.01 -7.10
C VAL A 222 9.00 -15.30 -7.56
N SER A 223 9.97 -14.48 -7.19
CA SER A 223 11.39 -14.69 -7.49
C SER A 223 12.17 -14.85 -6.18
N LEU A 224 12.64 -16.04 -5.92
CA LEU A 224 13.43 -16.41 -4.75
C LEU A 224 14.84 -16.83 -5.19
N ALA A 225 15.77 -16.96 -4.25
CA ALA A 225 17.10 -17.50 -4.52
C ALA A 225 17.06 -18.91 -5.15
N ALA A 226 16.03 -19.70 -4.83
CA ALA A 226 15.85 -21.07 -5.34
C ALA A 226 15.30 -21.13 -6.78
N GLY A 227 14.64 -20.08 -7.27
CA GLY A 227 14.01 -20.05 -8.59
C GLY A 227 12.84 -19.08 -8.69
N THR A 228 12.26 -19.00 -9.88
CA THR A 228 11.15 -18.09 -10.15
C THR A 228 9.91 -18.87 -10.56
N THR A 229 8.77 -18.51 -9.99
CA THR A 229 7.43 -18.96 -10.40
C THR A 229 6.68 -17.78 -11.00
N VAL A 230 6.12 -17.95 -12.20
CA VAL A 230 5.26 -16.96 -12.86
C VAL A 230 3.88 -17.57 -13.07
N ILE A 231 2.84 -16.88 -12.65
CA ILE A 231 1.43 -17.27 -12.78
C ILE A 231 0.72 -16.16 -13.52
N GLN A 232 0.01 -16.50 -14.61
CA GLN A 232 -0.82 -15.54 -15.34
C GLN A 232 -2.21 -16.13 -15.53
N TRP A 233 -3.25 -15.29 -15.39
CA TRP A 233 -4.64 -15.72 -15.53
C TRP A 233 -5.55 -14.61 -16.03
N ASP A 234 -6.63 -15.00 -16.68
CA ASP A 234 -7.74 -14.12 -17.00
C ASP A 234 -8.68 -14.04 -15.79
N THR A 235 -8.89 -12.84 -15.25
CA THR A 235 -9.70 -12.64 -14.03
C THR A 235 -11.16 -12.96 -14.23
N ALA A 236 -11.69 -12.94 -15.45
CA ALA A 236 -13.07 -13.26 -15.77
C ALA A 236 -13.32 -14.76 -15.93
N SER A 237 -12.53 -15.43 -16.80
CA SER A 237 -12.68 -16.87 -17.08
C SER A 237 -12.01 -17.76 -16.06
N LYS A 238 -10.94 -17.26 -15.41
CA LYS A 238 -10.02 -18.00 -14.51
C LYS A 238 -9.12 -19.00 -15.23
N ALA A 239 -9.12 -19.02 -16.57
CA ALA A 239 -8.11 -19.74 -17.34
C ALA A 239 -6.74 -19.10 -17.14
N GLY A 240 -5.68 -19.88 -17.23
CA GLY A 240 -4.35 -19.36 -17.01
C GLY A 240 -3.24 -20.36 -17.25
N HIS A 241 -2.04 -19.96 -16.87
CA HIS A 241 -0.86 -20.79 -16.94
C HIS A 241 0.15 -20.46 -15.85
N VAL A 242 1.02 -21.40 -15.55
CA VAL A 242 2.12 -21.26 -14.60
C VAL A 242 3.40 -21.76 -15.22
N GLN A 243 4.49 -21.07 -14.95
CA GLN A 243 5.85 -21.49 -15.26
C GLN A 243 6.64 -21.58 -13.96
N ASP A 244 7.24 -22.74 -13.69
CA ASP A 244 8.03 -22.98 -12.49
C ASP A 244 9.00 -24.14 -12.76
N GLU A 245 10.25 -23.79 -13.04
CA GLU A 245 11.29 -24.78 -13.38
C GLU A 245 11.57 -25.76 -12.24
N VAL A 246 11.48 -25.29 -11.00
CA VAL A 246 11.74 -26.13 -9.82
C VAL A 246 10.64 -27.17 -9.65
N LYS A 247 9.39 -26.79 -9.87
CA LYS A 247 8.22 -27.65 -9.73
C LYS A 247 8.08 -28.65 -10.88
N PHE A 248 8.18 -28.17 -12.11
CA PHE A 248 7.88 -28.96 -13.32
C PHE A 248 9.13 -29.57 -13.97
N GLN A 249 10.33 -29.13 -13.56
CA GLN A 249 11.63 -29.55 -14.10
C GLN A 249 11.80 -29.20 -15.58
N ASP A 250 11.09 -28.19 -16.05
CA ASP A 250 11.21 -27.59 -17.37
C ASP A 250 10.87 -26.08 -17.31
N ASN A 251 11.16 -25.36 -18.40
CA ASN A 251 10.87 -23.95 -18.54
C ASN A 251 9.63 -23.68 -19.42
N SER A 252 8.72 -24.66 -19.51
CA SER A 252 7.50 -24.53 -20.30
C SER A 252 6.38 -23.93 -19.46
N TRP A 253 5.40 -23.36 -20.16
CA TRP A 253 4.13 -23.01 -19.56
C TRP A 253 3.28 -24.25 -19.33
N HIS A 254 2.61 -24.33 -18.20
CA HIS A 254 1.67 -25.36 -17.77
C HIS A 254 0.28 -24.73 -17.62
N CYS A 255 -0.58 -24.99 -18.60
CA CYS A 255 -1.86 -24.32 -18.76
C CYS A 255 -3.02 -25.06 -18.08
N TRP A 256 -4.05 -24.30 -17.70
CA TRP A 256 -5.36 -24.81 -17.30
C TRP A 256 -6.47 -24.01 -17.95
N ASP A 257 -7.61 -24.67 -18.21
CA ASP A 257 -8.79 -24.03 -18.76
C ASP A 257 -9.92 -24.01 -17.72
N ALA A 258 -10.70 -22.93 -17.75
CA ALA A 258 -11.85 -22.73 -16.86
C ALA A 258 -13.18 -23.20 -17.47
N LEU A 259 -13.18 -24.06 -18.49
CA LEU A 259 -14.40 -24.55 -19.13
C LEU A 259 -15.39 -25.12 -18.11
N VAL A 260 -16.42 -24.33 -17.81
CA VAL A 260 -17.63 -24.72 -17.08
C VAL A 260 -17.34 -25.46 -15.76
N ASN A 261 -16.72 -24.79 -14.78
CA ASN A 261 -16.36 -25.30 -13.45
C ASN A 261 -15.26 -26.39 -13.43
N ASN A 262 -14.48 -26.54 -14.48
CA ASN A 262 -13.36 -27.47 -14.56
C ASN A 262 -12.07 -26.69 -14.87
N LEU A 263 -11.25 -26.48 -13.86
CA LEU A 263 -9.89 -25.89 -13.98
C LEU A 263 -8.89 -26.98 -14.42
N ALA A 264 -9.23 -27.70 -15.50
CA ALA A 264 -8.49 -28.88 -15.93
C ALA A 264 -7.18 -28.48 -16.61
N ASP A 265 -6.14 -29.31 -16.40
CA ASP A 265 -4.87 -29.18 -17.11
C ASP A 265 -5.10 -29.38 -18.62
N ILE A 266 -4.54 -28.46 -19.42
CA ILE A 266 -4.58 -28.51 -20.88
C ILE A 266 -3.18 -28.32 -21.46
N SER A 267 -3.02 -28.65 -22.74
CA SER A 267 -1.81 -28.28 -23.47
C SER A 267 -1.82 -26.79 -23.72
N CYS A 268 -0.71 -26.09 -23.48
CA CYS A 268 -0.53 -24.72 -23.93
C CYS A 268 -0.35 -24.70 -25.45
N GLU A 269 -1.17 -23.92 -26.15
CA GLU A 269 -1.05 -23.73 -27.62
C GLU A 269 -0.04 -22.64 -27.96
#